data_cad325facaee0ffe49bb3da9b45d5e3d
#
_entry.id   cad325facaee0ffe49bb3da9b45d5e3d
#
_cell.length_a   1.000
_cell.length_b   1.000
_cell.length_c   1.000
_cell.angle_alpha   90.00
_cell.angle_beta   90.00
_cell.angle_gamma   90.00
#
_symmetry.space_group_name_H-M   'P 1'
#
loop_
_entity.id
_entity.type
_entity.pdbx_description
1 polymer ?
#
loop_
_entity_poly.entity_id
_entity_poly.type
_entity_poly.pdbx_seq_one_letter_code
_entity_poly.pdbx_strand_id
1 'polypeptide(L)'
;MTDGLTRREALELAAVAALTTAFRWTPADARRAADLARAARQGAFQAKFFTPHEWETVRVLVDIVIPRDERSGSATDAGVPEFMDFMMNEREDGRTPMRGGLAWLDHESRERFNKTFKECVEQERRAIVDDIAFPKRAKPEHSHGVAFFNMFRDLTASGFYSSKIGIADLDYQGNEFITSWTGCPDAALKKLDVRYSD
;
A
#
# COMPACT_ATOMS: atom_id res chain seq x y z
N MET A 1 -7.96 23.91 26.70
CA MET A 1 -9.10 23.66 25.78
C MET A 1 -8.76 22.36 25.05
N THR A 2 -9.36 21.25 25.46
CA THR A 2 -9.18 19.94 24.85
C THR A 2 -10.11 19.86 23.65
N ASP A 3 -9.55 20.03 22.46
CA ASP A 3 -10.29 19.72 21.22
C ASP A 3 -10.58 18.21 21.24
N GLY A 4 -11.84 17.87 21.55
CA GLY A 4 -12.31 16.51 21.50
C GLY A 4 -12.37 16.02 20.06
N LEU A 5 -11.85 14.81 19.83
CA LEU A 5 -11.97 14.09 18.55
C LEU A 5 -13.42 14.11 18.07
N THR A 6 -13.65 14.58 16.85
CA THR A 6 -14.95 14.48 16.21
C THR A 6 -15.30 13.00 15.95
N ARG A 7 -16.61 12.66 15.89
CA ARG A 7 -17.07 11.30 15.56
C ARG A 7 -16.44 10.75 14.27
N ARG A 8 -16.19 11.62 13.31
CA ARG A 8 -15.55 11.27 12.02
C ARG A 8 -14.07 10.91 12.20
N GLU A 9 -13.33 11.66 13.01
CA GLU A 9 -11.92 11.36 13.33
C GLU A 9 -11.79 10.08 14.17
N ALA A 10 -12.74 9.81 15.04
CA ALA A 10 -12.77 8.56 15.81
C ALA A 10 -13.03 7.34 14.91
N LEU A 11 -13.87 7.46 13.88
CA LEU A 11 -14.14 6.40 12.91
C LEU A 11 -12.97 6.19 11.94
N GLU A 12 -12.31 7.27 11.51
CA GLU A 12 -11.08 7.19 10.71
C GLU A 12 -9.96 6.47 11.48
N LEU A 13 -9.85 6.70 12.79
CA LEU A 13 -8.92 6.00 13.68
C LEU A 13 -9.30 4.54 13.91
N ALA A 14 -10.58 4.22 14.01
CA ALA A 14 -11.05 2.84 14.21
C ALA A 14 -10.84 1.97 12.96
N ALA A 15 -11.03 2.51 11.75
CA ALA A 15 -10.77 1.81 10.51
C ALA A 15 -9.29 1.46 10.35
N VAL A 16 -8.39 2.38 10.72
CA VAL A 16 -6.94 2.13 10.74
C VAL A 16 -6.58 1.09 11.80
N ALA A 17 -7.25 1.09 12.97
CA ALA A 17 -7.01 0.11 14.04
C ALA A 17 -7.40 -1.31 13.64
N ALA A 18 -8.41 -1.50 12.80
CA ALA A 18 -8.84 -2.83 12.34
C ALA A 18 -7.81 -3.52 11.43
N LEU A 19 -7.02 -2.75 10.66
CA LEU A 19 -5.94 -3.28 9.82
C LEU A 19 -4.65 -3.57 10.60
N THR A 20 -4.53 -3.06 11.85
CA THR A 20 -3.32 -3.18 12.66
C THR A 20 -3.06 -4.59 13.20
N THR A 21 -4.07 -5.46 13.24
CA THR A 21 -3.92 -6.83 13.77
C THR A 21 -3.06 -7.73 12.90
N ALA A 22 -3.02 -7.49 11.59
CA ALA A 22 -2.19 -8.25 10.65
C ALA A 22 -0.70 -7.83 10.66
N PHE A 23 -0.40 -6.58 11.05
CA PHE A 23 0.95 -5.99 10.94
C PHE A 23 1.58 -5.54 12.26
N ARG A 24 1.06 -5.92 13.42
CA ARG A 24 1.54 -5.45 14.75
C ARG A 24 1.59 -3.92 14.90
N TRP A 25 0.70 -3.20 14.26
CA TRP A 25 0.58 -1.76 14.41
C TRP A 25 -0.02 -1.40 15.77
N THR A 26 0.52 -0.36 16.39
CA THR A 26 -0.15 0.21 17.56
C THR A 26 -1.10 1.33 17.13
N PRO A 27 -2.15 1.63 17.91
CA PRO A 27 -3.01 2.80 17.67
C PRO A 27 -2.24 4.13 17.61
N ALA A 28 -1.08 4.20 18.27
CA ALA A 28 -0.19 5.35 18.24
C ALA A 28 0.48 5.51 16.86
N ASP A 29 0.89 4.41 16.23
CA ASP A 29 1.49 4.42 14.89
C ASP A 29 0.47 4.88 13.84
N ALA A 30 -0.77 4.43 13.98
CA ALA A 30 -1.88 4.84 13.13
C ALA A 30 -2.18 6.35 13.23
N ARG A 31 -2.16 6.91 14.44
CA ARG A 31 -2.36 8.36 14.66
C ARG A 31 -1.23 9.17 14.04
N ARG A 32 0.02 8.76 14.27
CA ARG A 32 1.20 9.42 13.69
C ARG A 32 1.16 9.39 12.16
N ALA A 33 0.79 8.26 11.55
CA ALA A 33 0.64 8.13 10.11
C ALA A 33 -0.45 9.07 9.57
N ALA A 34 -1.59 9.18 10.24
CA ALA A 34 -2.67 10.09 9.86
C ALA A 34 -2.27 11.56 9.99
N ASP A 35 -1.53 11.93 11.04
CA ASP A 35 -1.05 13.30 11.27
C ASP A 35 0.00 13.71 10.23
N LEU A 36 0.89 12.79 9.86
CA LEU A 36 1.87 13.01 8.79
C LEU A 36 1.22 13.12 7.41
N ALA A 37 0.21 12.30 7.11
CA ALA A 37 -0.56 12.41 5.89
C ALA A 37 -1.35 13.74 5.80
N ARG A 38 -1.78 14.30 6.96
CA ARG A 38 -2.38 15.65 7.00
C ARG A 38 -1.35 16.75 6.77
N ALA A 39 -0.17 16.64 7.39
CA ALA A 39 0.92 17.60 7.22
C ALA A 39 1.45 17.61 5.78
N ALA A 40 1.53 16.45 5.14
CA ALA A 40 1.92 16.31 3.73
C ALA A 40 0.95 17.03 2.77
N ARG A 41 -0.33 17.14 3.12
CA ARG A 41 -1.34 17.88 2.33
C ARG A 41 -1.26 19.40 2.49
N GLN A 42 -0.61 19.90 3.54
CA GLN A 42 -0.52 21.32 3.88
C GLN A 42 0.80 21.96 3.48
N GLY A 43 1.79 21.19 3.05
CA GLY A 43 3.11 21.68 2.65
C GLY A 43 3.85 20.69 1.75
N ALA A 44 4.99 21.11 1.21
CA ALA A 44 5.85 20.21 0.45
C ALA A 44 6.37 19.11 1.40
N PHE A 45 5.91 17.88 1.22
CA PHE A 45 6.41 16.74 1.98
C PHE A 45 7.91 16.55 1.73
N GLN A 46 8.66 16.36 2.79
CA GLN A 46 10.07 16.01 2.72
C GLN A 46 10.25 14.60 3.30
N ALA A 47 10.67 13.67 2.45
CA ALA A 47 11.01 12.33 2.86
C ALA A 47 12.15 12.37 3.91
N LYS A 48 12.00 11.57 4.97
CA LYS A 48 12.99 11.46 6.06
C LYS A 48 13.87 10.24 5.89
N PHE A 49 13.30 9.17 5.38
CA PHE A 49 14.00 7.91 5.15
C PHE A 49 14.54 7.80 3.73
N PHE A 50 13.69 8.04 2.72
CA PHE A 50 14.07 7.91 1.33
C PHE A 50 14.96 9.07 0.86
N THR A 51 16.03 8.75 0.15
CA THR A 51 16.78 9.74 -0.63
C THR A 51 15.90 10.28 -1.78
N PRO A 52 16.23 11.44 -2.38
CA PRO A 52 15.45 11.97 -3.51
C PRO A 52 15.32 10.97 -4.69
N HIS A 53 16.35 10.16 -4.92
CA HIS A 53 16.33 9.14 -5.97
C HIS A 53 15.40 7.97 -5.60
N GLU A 54 15.52 7.43 -4.39
CA GLU A 54 14.64 6.36 -3.89
C GLU A 54 13.19 6.83 -3.84
N TRP A 55 12.93 8.08 -3.44
CA TRP A 55 11.61 8.68 -3.40
C TRP A 55 10.90 8.63 -4.76
N GLU A 56 11.58 9.06 -5.82
CA GLU A 56 11.03 9.00 -7.18
C GLU A 56 10.80 7.55 -7.65
N THR A 57 11.70 6.63 -7.31
CA THR A 57 11.53 5.21 -7.62
C THR A 57 10.32 4.62 -6.90
N VAL A 58 10.14 4.94 -5.61
CA VAL A 58 8.96 4.50 -4.82
C VAL A 58 7.67 5.02 -5.44
N ARG A 59 7.59 6.32 -5.80
CA ARG A 59 6.40 6.91 -6.42
C ARG A 59 6.00 6.20 -7.70
N VAL A 60 6.97 5.90 -8.53
CA VAL A 60 6.73 5.17 -9.78
C VAL A 60 6.26 3.74 -9.51
N LEU A 61 6.89 3.05 -8.56
CA LEU A 61 6.61 1.64 -8.29
C LEU A 61 5.24 1.45 -7.60
N VAL A 62 4.85 2.33 -6.67
CA VAL A 62 3.51 2.23 -6.04
C VAL A 62 2.39 2.40 -7.06
N ASP A 63 2.57 3.26 -8.07
CA ASP A 63 1.57 3.47 -9.12
C ASP A 63 1.56 2.34 -10.18
N ILE A 64 2.64 1.53 -10.28
CA ILE A 64 2.60 0.27 -11.03
C ILE A 64 1.78 -0.78 -10.29
N VAL A 65 1.84 -0.80 -8.94
CA VAL A 65 1.10 -1.75 -8.10
C VAL A 65 -0.38 -1.40 -8.03
N ILE A 66 -0.71 -0.13 -7.78
CA ILE A 66 -2.10 0.38 -7.76
C ILE A 66 -2.15 1.64 -8.62
N PRO A 67 -2.40 1.47 -9.93
CA PRO A 67 -2.54 2.58 -10.85
C PRO A 67 -3.86 3.31 -10.65
N ARG A 68 -3.96 4.55 -11.15
CA ARG A 68 -5.24 5.25 -11.27
C ARG A 68 -6.13 4.51 -12.27
N ASP A 69 -7.40 4.37 -11.93
CA ASP A 69 -8.43 3.83 -12.80
C ASP A 69 -9.70 4.71 -12.80
N GLU A 70 -10.81 4.18 -13.34
CA GLU A 70 -12.09 4.90 -13.42
C GLU A 70 -12.77 5.06 -12.06
N ARG A 71 -12.42 4.23 -11.07
CA ARG A 71 -13.03 4.19 -9.74
C ARG A 71 -12.25 4.96 -8.70
N SER A 72 -10.93 4.93 -8.78
CA SER A 72 -10.06 5.50 -7.74
C SER A 72 -8.82 6.21 -8.30
N GLY A 73 -8.22 7.06 -7.46
CA GLY A 73 -6.89 7.60 -7.69
C GLY A 73 -5.82 6.53 -7.54
N SER A 74 -4.59 6.85 -7.97
CA SER A 74 -3.44 5.97 -7.83
C SER A 74 -2.95 5.86 -6.37
N ALA A 75 -2.00 4.95 -6.12
CA ALA A 75 -1.33 4.85 -4.83
C ALA A 75 -0.60 6.15 -4.43
N THR A 76 -0.01 6.87 -5.38
CA THR A 76 0.56 8.20 -5.13
C THR A 76 -0.51 9.22 -4.71
N ASP A 77 -1.68 9.22 -5.36
CA ASP A 77 -2.79 10.10 -4.97
C ASP A 77 -3.30 9.81 -3.55
N ALA A 78 -3.23 8.55 -3.14
CA ALA A 78 -3.63 8.10 -1.82
C ALA A 78 -2.62 8.44 -0.70
N GLY A 79 -1.41 8.93 -1.05
CA GLY A 79 -0.34 9.26 -0.11
C GLY A 79 0.46 8.03 0.35
N VAL A 80 0.51 6.98 -0.46
CA VAL A 80 1.25 5.74 -0.14
C VAL A 80 2.77 5.96 -0.04
N PRO A 81 3.42 6.79 -0.88
CA PRO A 81 4.85 7.07 -0.71
C PRO A 81 5.16 7.69 0.65
N GLU A 82 4.35 8.66 1.11
CA GLU A 82 4.46 9.31 2.41
C GLU A 82 4.28 8.31 3.56
N PHE A 83 3.29 7.43 3.42
CA PHE A 83 3.06 6.33 4.34
C PHE A 83 4.26 5.39 4.42
N MET A 84 4.86 5.00 3.30
CA MET A 84 6.05 4.14 3.28
C MET A 84 7.26 4.81 3.92
N ASP A 85 7.49 6.10 3.65
CA ASP A 85 8.59 6.85 4.28
C ASP A 85 8.45 6.85 5.81
N PHE A 86 7.23 7.11 6.30
CA PHE A 86 6.93 7.02 7.73
C PHE A 86 7.20 5.62 8.27
N MET A 87 6.70 4.58 7.61
CA MET A 87 6.87 3.19 8.06
C MET A 87 8.34 2.79 8.16
N MET A 88 9.15 3.17 7.17
CA MET A 88 10.58 2.87 7.17
C MET A 88 11.34 3.70 8.22
N ASN A 89 10.84 4.88 8.57
CA ASN A 89 11.43 5.68 9.64
C ASN A 89 11.14 5.10 11.03
N GLU A 90 9.96 4.53 11.25
CA GLU A 90 9.55 3.94 12.53
C GLU A 90 10.01 2.47 12.69
N ARG A 91 10.17 1.73 11.60
CA ARG A 91 10.49 0.29 11.61
C ARG A 91 11.86 0.00 11.03
N GLU A 92 12.83 -0.22 11.90
CA GLU A 92 14.22 -0.47 11.50
C GLU A 92 14.40 -1.79 10.74
N ASP A 93 13.61 -2.81 11.07
CA ASP A 93 13.66 -4.14 10.43
C ASP A 93 13.32 -4.10 8.93
N GLY A 94 12.51 -3.13 8.50
CA GLY A 94 12.13 -2.94 7.09
C GLY A 94 13.14 -2.16 6.25
N ARG A 95 14.06 -1.40 6.88
CA ARG A 95 14.94 -0.45 6.17
C ARG A 95 15.91 -1.12 5.21
N THR A 96 16.61 -2.16 5.66
CA THR A 96 17.59 -2.87 4.84
C THR A 96 16.93 -3.59 3.66
N PRO A 97 15.85 -4.38 3.84
CA PRO A 97 15.12 -4.96 2.72
C PRO A 97 14.60 -3.92 1.73
N MET A 98 14.08 -2.78 2.20
CA MET A 98 13.58 -1.71 1.33
C MET A 98 14.68 -1.12 0.47
N ARG A 99 15.80 -0.67 1.07
CA ARG A 99 16.93 -0.10 0.32
C ARG A 99 17.58 -1.11 -0.61
N GLY A 100 17.76 -2.35 -0.14
CA GLY A 100 18.30 -3.43 -0.95
C GLY A 100 17.44 -3.73 -2.17
N GLY A 101 16.12 -3.72 -2.01
CA GLY A 101 15.19 -3.94 -3.11
C GLY A 101 15.15 -2.79 -4.13
N LEU A 102 15.16 -1.54 -3.67
CA LEU A 102 15.24 -0.38 -4.57
C LEU A 102 16.57 -0.36 -5.34
N ALA A 103 17.69 -0.69 -4.68
CA ALA A 103 18.99 -0.81 -5.34
C ALA A 103 19.02 -1.97 -6.36
N TRP A 104 18.35 -3.10 -6.05
CA TRP A 104 18.20 -4.22 -6.97
C TRP A 104 17.42 -3.83 -8.23
N LEU A 105 16.31 -3.08 -8.09
CA LEU A 105 15.57 -2.56 -9.25
C LEU A 105 16.45 -1.71 -10.17
N ASP A 106 17.22 -0.83 -9.58
CA ASP A 106 18.14 0.03 -10.33
C ASP A 106 19.26 -0.76 -11.00
N HIS A 107 19.81 -1.79 -10.32
CA HIS A 107 20.80 -2.69 -10.88
C HIS A 107 20.24 -3.43 -12.09
N GLU A 108 19.09 -4.08 -11.94
CA GLU A 108 18.43 -4.84 -13.00
C GLU A 108 18.07 -3.95 -14.20
N SER A 109 17.64 -2.71 -13.92
CA SER A 109 17.34 -1.74 -14.97
C SER A 109 18.57 -1.31 -15.75
N ARG A 110 19.71 -1.12 -15.06
CA ARG A 110 20.97 -0.77 -15.73
C ARG A 110 21.49 -1.90 -16.59
N GLU A 111 21.43 -3.14 -16.09
CA GLU A 111 21.86 -4.33 -16.84
C GLU A 111 21.04 -4.53 -18.12
N ARG A 112 19.73 -4.30 -18.08
CA ARG A 112 18.86 -4.53 -19.23
C ARG A 112 18.74 -3.35 -20.17
N PHE A 113 18.70 -2.13 -19.64
CA PHE A 113 18.28 -0.93 -20.38
C PHE A 113 19.29 0.22 -20.28
N ASN A 114 20.38 0.06 -19.53
CA ASN A 114 21.39 1.10 -19.29
C ASN A 114 20.83 2.40 -18.69
N LYS A 115 19.79 2.28 -17.84
CA LYS A 115 19.06 3.36 -17.16
C LYS A 115 18.75 2.96 -15.73
N THR A 116 18.47 3.93 -14.86
CA THR A 116 17.86 3.64 -13.55
C THR A 116 16.37 3.27 -13.72
N PHE A 117 15.79 2.57 -12.74
CA PHE A 117 14.39 2.14 -12.83
C PHE A 117 13.43 3.30 -13.09
N LYS A 118 13.62 4.44 -12.42
CA LYS A 118 12.78 5.63 -12.63
C LYS A 118 12.90 6.25 -14.03
N GLU A 119 14.04 6.07 -14.71
CA GLU A 119 14.30 6.59 -16.05
C GLU A 119 13.79 5.66 -17.16
N CYS A 120 13.51 4.39 -16.82
CA CYS A 120 12.91 3.44 -17.74
C CYS A 120 11.51 3.90 -18.19
N VAL A 121 11.15 3.56 -19.42
CA VAL A 121 9.76 3.73 -19.86
C VAL A 121 8.84 2.69 -19.21
N GLU A 122 7.53 2.91 -19.25
CA GLU A 122 6.57 2.05 -18.55
C GLU A 122 6.69 0.57 -18.93
N GLN A 123 6.88 0.27 -20.21
CA GLN A 123 7.04 -1.10 -20.68
C GLN A 123 8.29 -1.78 -20.11
N GLU A 124 9.41 -1.06 -20.02
CA GLU A 124 10.67 -1.56 -19.44
C GLU A 124 10.49 -1.86 -17.94
N ARG A 125 9.84 -0.95 -17.21
CA ARG A 125 9.53 -1.13 -15.78
C ARG A 125 8.63 -2.33 -15.53
N ARG A 126 7.56 -2.47 -16.33
CA ARG A 126 6.64 -3.61 -16.24
C ARG A 126 7.36 -4.92 -16.51
N ALA A 127 8.26 -4.97 -17.49
CA ALA A 127 9.05 -6.18 -17.77
C ALA A 127 9.89 -6.64 -16.57
N ILE A 128 10.50 -5.70 -15.82
CA ILE A 128 11.23 -6.04 -14.58
C ILE A 128 10.27 -6.51 -13.48
N VAL A 129 9.16 -5.79 -13.30
CA VAL A 129 8.18 -6.11 -12.25
C VAL A 129 7.52 -7.47 -12.52
N ASP A 130 7.19 -7.79 -13.76
CA ASP A 130 6.57 -9.07 -14.14
C ASP A 130 7.45 -10.28 -13.80
N ASP A 131 8.79 -10.13 -13.86
CA ASP A 131 9.73 -11.18 -13.50
C ASP A 131 9.73 -11.51 -12.00
N ILE A 132 9.31 -10.57 -11.14
CA ILE A 132 9.32 -10.70 -9.68
C ILE A 132 7.94 -10.71 -9.02
N ALA A 133 6.89 -10.34 -9.75
CA ALA A 133 5.54 -10.21 -9.19
C ALA A 133 4.92 -11.57 -8.83
N PHE A 134 5.32 -12.63 -9.48
CA PHE A 134 4.74 -13.97 -9.33
C PHE A 134 5.77 -14.98 -8.82
N PRO A 135 5.86 -15.22 -7.50
CA PRO A 135 6.90 -16.09 -6.90
C PRO A 135 7.03 -17.48 -7.53
N LYS A 136 5.89 -18.09 -7.94
CA LYS A 136 5.87 -19.42 -8.56
C LYS A 136 6.41 -19.45 -10.01
N ARG A 137 6.53 -18.31 -10.65
CA ARG A 137 6.99 -18.14 -12.04
C ARG A 137 8.35 -17.48 -12.13
N ALA A 138 8.78 -16.84 -11.04
CA ALA A 138 10.05 -16.14 -10.98
C ALA A 138 11.23 -17.10 -11.07
N LYS A 139 12.29 -16.68 -11.73
CA LYS A 139 13.55 -17.42 -11.79
C LYS A 139 14.27 -17.37 -10.43
N PRO A 140 15.04 -18.39 -10.06
CA PRO A 140 15.81 -18.43 -8.80
C PRO A 140 16.73 -17.21 -8.62
N GLU A 141 17.33 -16.73 -9.69
CA GLU A 141 18.22 -15.55 -9.70
C GLU A 141 17.51 -14.26 -9.26
N HIS A 142 16.17 -14.16 -9.43
CA HIS A 142 15.36 -13.01 -9.02
C HIS A 142 14.79 -13.13 -7.61
N SER A 143 15.21 -14.13 -6.81
CA SER A 143 14.66 -14.40 -5.47
C SER A 143 14.67 -13.18 -4.52
N HIS A 144 15.73 -12.37 -4.57
CA HIS A 144 15.81 -11.13 -3.79
C HIS A 144 14.78 -10.09 -4.25
N GLY A 145 14.61 -9.92 -5.57
CA GLY A 145 13.58 -9.05 -6.15
C GLY A 145 12.17 -9.50 -5.78
N VAL A 146 11.90 -10.80 -5.79
CA VAL A 146 10.62 -11.40 -5.38
C VAL A 146 10.31 -11.10 -3.90
N ALA A 147 11.28 -11.30 -3.01
CA ALA A 147 11.11 -11.02 -1.58
C ALA A 147 10.83 -9.54 -1.34
N PHE A 148 11.59 -8.66 -1.99
CA PHE A 148 11.35 -7.22 -1.94
C PHE A 148 9.97 -6.84 -2.47
N PHE A 149 9.59 -7.32 -3.66
CA PHE A 149 8.33 -6.94 -4.28
C PHE A 149 7.12 -7.38 -3.46
N ASN A 150 7.15 -8.57 -2.85
CA ASN A 150 6.09 -9.02 -1.95
C ASN A 150 5.92 -8.05 -0.78
N MET A 151 7.01 -7.69 -0.09
CA MET A 151 6.97 -6.71 1.01
C MET A 151 6.47 -5.34 0.52
N PHE A 152 6.96 -4.87 -0.62
CA PHE A 152 6.60 -3.57 -1.18
C PHE A 152 5.12 -3.52 -1.59
N ARG A 153 4.63 -4.55 -2.26
CA ARG A 153 3.21 -4.70 -2.62
C ARG A 153 2.31 -4.68 -1.39
N ASP A 154 2.66 -5.44 -0.35
CA ASP A 154 1.87 -5.53 0.87
C ASP A 154 1.84 -4.19 1.62
N LEU A 155 2.95 -3.43 1.63
CA LEU A 155 2.98 -2.05 2.15
C LEU A 155 2.15 -1.10 1.27
N THR A 156 2.20 -1.23 -0.06
CA THR A 156 1.40 -0.42 -0.98
C THR A 156 -0.09 -0.65 -0.71
N ALA A 157 -0.53 -1.90 -0.65
CA ALA A 157 -1.91 -2.25 -0.36
C ALA A 157 -2.35 -1.74 1.03
N SER A 158 -1.51 -1.91 2.05
CA SER A 158 -1.79 -1.43 3.40
C SER A 158 -1.96 0.09 3.43
N GLY A 159 -1.07 0.85 2.79
CA GLY A 159 -1.16 2.31 2.71
C GLY A 159 -2.37 2.78 1.91
N PHE A 160 -2.65 2.13 0.78
CA PHE A 160 -3.77 2.50 -0.09
C PHE A 160 -5.12 2.26 0.60
N TYR A 161 -5.39 1.04 1.07
CA TYR A 161 -6.68 0.67 1.66
C TYR A 161 -6.91 1.22 3.07
N SER A 162 -5.89 1.82 3.70
CA SER A 162 -6.07 2.64 4.90
C SER A 162 -6.31 4.12 4.60
N SER A 163 -6.19 4.56 3.35
CA SER A 163 -6.45 5.93 2.91
C SER A 163 -7.95 6.17 2.64
N LYS A 164 -8.34 7.46 2.56
CA LYS A 164 -9.72 7.81 2.17
C LYS A 164 -10.07 7.32 0.76
N ILE A 165 -9.11 7.36 -0.17
CA ILE A 165 -9.29 6.91 -1.54
C ILE A 165 -9.53 5.40 -1.57
N GLY A 166 -8.69 4.63 -0.88
CA GLY A 166 -8.83 3.18 -0.85
C GLY A 166 -10.06 2.69 -0.08
N ILE A 167 -10.45 3.35 1.02
CA ILE A 167 -11.71 3.05 1.72
C ILE A 167 -12.91 3.29 0.81
N ALA A 168 -12.92 4.39 0.06
CA ALA A 168 -13.97 4.69 -0.90
C ALA A 168 -13.98 3.70 -2.08
N ASP A 169 -12.82 3.26 -2.55
CA ASP A 169 -12.70 2.26 -3.61
C ASP A 169 -13.27 0.89 -3.22
N LEU A 170 -13.07 0.49 -1.95
CA LEU A 170 -13.65 -0.74 -1.40
C LEU A 170 -15.17 -0.68 -1.21
N ASP A 171 -15.79 0.51 -1.33
CA ASP A 171 -17.18 0.74 -0.95
C ASP A 171 -17.46 0.25 0.51
N TYR A 172 -16.48 0.47 1.40
CA TYR A 172 -16.54 -0.02 2.76
C TYR A 172 -17.57 0.76 3.59
N GLN A 173 -18.67 0.10 3.92
CA GLN A 173 -19.79 0.70 4.68
C GLN A 173 -19.59 0.63 6.20
N GLY A 174 -18.54 -0.02 6.67
CA GLY A 174 -18.35 -0.33 8.08
C GLY A 174 -19.11 -1.59 8.53
N ASN A 175 -19.09 -1.82 9.83
CA ASN A 175 -19.87 -2.91 10.43
C ASN A 175 -21.26 -2.37 10.81
N GLU A 176 -22.31 -2.91 10.22
CA GLU A 176 -23.68 -2.65 10.63
C GLU A 176 -24.09 -3.62 11.75
N PHE A 177 -24.83 -3.10 12.75
CA PHE A 177 -25.39 -3.95 13.78
C PHE A 177 -26.59 -4.73 13.23
N ILE A 178 -26.44 -6.04 13.09
CA ILE A 178 -27.50 -6.95 12.65
C ILE A 178 -27.95 -7.78 13.85
N THR A 179 -29.18 -7.57 14.30
CA THR A 179 -29.75 -8.28 15.47
C THR A 179 -29.97 -9.78 15.22
N SER A 180 -30.23 -10.16 13.97
CA SER A 180 -30.38 -11.55 13.54
C SER A 180 -29.85 -11.72 12.14
N TRP A 181 -28.87 -12.61 11.98
CA TRP A 181 -28.33 -12.96 10.68
C TRP A 181 -29.27 -13.92 9.95
N THR A 182 -29.79 -13.50 8.79
CA THR A 182 -30.74 -14.29 7.99
C THR A 182 -30.06 -15.02 6.81
N GLY A 183 -28.73 -15.01 6.76
CA GLY A 183 -27.95 -15.59 5.66
C GLY A 183 -27.47 -14.55 4.64
N CYS A 184 -26.68 -15.00 3.68
CA CYS A 184 -26.25 -14.16 2.57
C CYS A 184 -27.41 -13.90 1.59
N PRO A 185 -27.44 -12.74 0.92
CA PRO A 185 -28.42 -12.48 -0.13
C PRO A 185 -28.38 -13.54 -1.25
N ASP A 186 -29.51 -13.91 -1.79
CA ASP A 186 -29.63 -14.93 -2.87
C ASP A 186 -28.77 -14.61 -4.08
N ALA A 187 -28.62 -13.32 -4.43
CA ALA A 187 -27.75 -12.87 -5.51
C ALA A 187 -26.28 -13.22 -5.27
N ALA A 188 -25.80 -13.12 -4.02
CA ALA A 188 -24.43 -13.49 -3.66
C ALA A 188 -24.23 -15.00 -3.70
N LEU A 189 -25.17 -15.79 -3.16
CA LEU A 189 -25.16 -17.25 -3.18
C LEU A 189 -25.13 -17.77 -4.62
N LYS A 190 -25.97 -17.22 -5.49
CA LYS A 190 -26.02 -17.57 -6.91
C LYS A 190 -24.72 -17.24 -7.64
N LYS A 191 -24.10 -16.08 -7.35
CA LYS A 191 -22.84 -15.67 -7.96
C LYS A 191 -21.67 -16.58 -7.57
N LEU A 192 -21.68 -17.08 -6.33
CA LEU A 192 -20.63 -17.95 -5.79
C LEU A 192 -20.93 -19.43 -6.03
N ASP A 193 -22.07 -19.78 -6.60
CA ASP A 193 -22.56 -21.16 -6.77
C ASP A 193 -22.52 -21.99 -5.49
N VAL A 194 -22.95 -21.37 -4.38
CA VAL A 194 -23.01 -22.01 -3.06
C VAL A 194 -24.43 -21.98 -2.52
N ARG A 195 -24.77 -22.94 -1.64
CA ARG A 195 -26.07 -23.05 -0.97
C ARG A 195 -25.83 -23.37 0.50
N TYR A 196 -26.72 -22.92 1.37
CA TYR A 196 -26.76 -23.44 2.74
C TYR A 196 -27.21 -24.91 2.69
N SER A 197 -26.47 -25.78 3.39
CA SER A 197 -26.95 -27.14 3.68
C SER A 197 -27.96 -27.05 4.82
N ASP A 198 -29.13 -27.64 4.65
CA ASP A 198 -30.15 -27.83 5.70
C ASP A 198 -29.59 -28.65 6.85
#